data_a167fda5a3b87d9a4ffef825dac376cb
#
_entry.id   a167fda5a3b87d9a4ffef825dac376cb
#
_cell.length_a   1.000
_cell.length_b   1.000
_cell.length_c   1.000
_cell.angle_alpha   90.00
_cell.angle_beta   90.00
_cell.angle_gamma   90.00
#
_symmetry.space_group_name_H-M   'P 1'
#
loop_
_entity.id
_entity.type
_entity.pdbx_description
1 polymer ?
#
loop_
_entity_poly.entity_id
_entity_poly.type
_entity_poly.pdbx_seq_one_letter_code
_entity_poly.pdbx_strand_id
1 'polypeptide(L)'
;MATTNPNSGWPDATNTGVPAGVTLTPSGDLVITQAGTVISGLDIKGNVYINAPNVTIENCRITDANWAVVQIKSGVAGTVIQNCEINGVGTVEGSCGISGQGTFIGNNIYNVENGINLTGSATIEGNFIHDLKAAGSPHYDGIQIDGGVSNVTISDNTVIAPSGGVSAIMIDNYFGAISNIKVDGNLLAGGGFTVYTDAQFNSNPITGVSFTNNHMKSGGYGITNFNKTSPTYTGNVNDGATLLATA
;
A
#
# COMPACT_ATOMS: atom_id res chain seq x y z
N MET A 1 1.09 18.64 -1.53
CA MET A 1 -0.09 18.41 -2.40
C MET A 1 0.42 17.61 -3.58
N ALA A 2 -0.03 16.36 -3.72
CA ALA A 2 0.30 15.57 -4.90
C ALA A 2 -0.31 16.26 -6.14
N THR A 3 0.49 16.46 -7.16
CA THR A 3 0.01 17.00 -8.44
C THR A 3 -0.59 15.84 -9.22
N THR A 4 -1.91 15.69 -9.18
CA THR A 4 -2.62 14.73 -10.01
C THR A 4 -2.38 15.04 -11.50
N ASN A 5 -2.10 14.00 -12.28
CA ASN A 5 -2.04 14.13 -13.74
C ASN A 5 -3.43 14.56 -14.26
N PRO A 6 -3.55 15.70 -14.97
CA PRO A 6 -4.85 16.19 -15.41
C PRO A 6 -5.56 15.31 -16.46
N ASN A 7 -4.90 14.24 -16.94
CA ASN A 7 -5.43 13.41 -18.03
C ASN A 7 -6.05 12.07 -17.59
N SER A 8 -5.73 11.52 -16.42
CA SER A 8 -6.35 10.26 -15.94
C SER A 8 -7.15 10.42 -14.65
N GLY A 9 -6.86 11.42 -13.85
CA GLY A 9 -7.48 11.61 -12.53
C GLY A 9 -7.04 10.60 -11.48
N TRP A 10 -6.34 9.50 -11.83
CA TRP A 10 -5.89 8.45 -10.93
C TRP A 10 -4.36 8.34 -10.87
N PRO A 11 -3.78 7.87 -9.75
CA PRO A 11 -2.37 7.55 -9.67
C PRO A 11 -1.95 6.51 -10.72
N ASP A 12 -0.84 6.80 -11.41
CA ASP A 12 -0.20 5.91 -12.38
C ASP A 12 1.33 6.14 -12.37
N ALA A 13 2.07 5.41 -13.20
CA ALA A 13 3.52 5.53 -13.26
C ALA A 13 4.02 6.90 -13.76
N THR A 14 3.16 7.76 -14.30
CA THR A 14 3.53 9.08 -14.82
C THR A 14 3.39 10.19 -13.79
N ASN A 15 2.63 9.95 -12.72
CA ASN A 15 2.29 10.95 -11.70
C ASN A 15 2.61 10.51 -10.27
N THR A 16 3.23 9.33 -10.09
CA THR A 16 3.71 8.80 -8.81
C THR A 16 5.19 8.45 -8.88
N GLY A 17 5.79 8.14 -7.74
CA GLY A 17 7.21 7.82 -7.66
C GLY A 17 8.11 9.06 -7.72
N VAL A 18 9.34 8.89 -8.16
CA VAL A 18 10.32 9.98 -8.22
C VAL A 18 9.89 11.04 -9.22
N PRO A 19 9.73 12.31 -8.82
CA PRO A 19 9.31 13.37 -9.73
C PRO A 19 10.30 13.59 -10.89
N ALA A 20 9.78 13.93 -12.04
CA ALA A 20 10.59 14.26 -13.20
C ALA A 20 11.59 15.39 -12.91
N GLY A 21 12.83 15.24 -13.35
CA GLY A 21 13.89 16.22 -13.14
C GLY A 21 14.67 16.07 -11.84
N VAL A 22 14.29 15.17 -10.94
CA VAL A 22 15.09 14.83 -9.75
C VAL A 22 16.33 14.06 -10.18
N THR A 23 17.51 14.56 -9.78
CA THR A 23 18.77 13.82 -9.95
C THR A 23 19.02 12.94 -8.75
N LEU A 24 19.15 11.64 -8.97
CA LEU A 24 19.38 10.68 -7.90
C LEU A 24 20.86 10.43 -7.65
N THR A 25 21.27 10.41 -6.39
CA THR A 25 22.63 10.06 -5.96
C THR A 25 22.65 8.60 -5.51
N PRO A 26 23.60 7.75 -5.99
CA PRO A 26 23.71 6.37 -5.57
C PRO A 26 23.90 6.19 -4.07
N SER A 27 23.23 5.21 -3.47
CA SER A 27 23.33 4.81 -2.07
C SER A 27 23.15 3.30 -1.92
N GLY A 28 23.60 2.74 -0.81
CA GLY A 28 23.32 1.38 -0.36
C GLY A 28 22.27 1.35 0.75
N ASP A 29 22.28 0.26 1.56
CA ASP A 29 21.39 0.09 2.72
C ASP A 29 21.41 1.29 3.66
N LEU A 30 20.26 1.62 4.20
CA LEU A 30 20.11 2.70 5.18
C LEU A 30 19.50 2.17 6.49
N VAL A 31 20.16 2.48 7.61
CA VAL A 31 19.63 2.28 8.96
C VAL A 31 19.50 3.65 9.63
N ILE A 32 18.27 4.11 9.79
CA ILE A 32 18.00 5.48 10.27
C ILE A 32 17.66 5.44 11.75
N THR A 33 18.56 5.99 12.58
CA THR A 33 18.45 5.97 14.05
C THR A 33 18.32 7.36 14.68
N GLN A 34 18.38 8.41 13.86
CA GLN A 34 18.22 9.79 14.33
C GLN A 34 16.82 10.30 14.02
N ALA A 35 16.14 10.80 15.03
CA ALA A 35 14.81 11.40 14.88
C ALA A 35 14.84 12.63 13.97
N GLY A 36 13.80 12.84 13.18
CA GLY A 36 13.67 13.98 12.28
C GLY A 36 14.58 13.93 11.05
N THR A 37 15.22 12.79 10.76
CA THR A 37 16.06 12.65 9.56
C THR A 37 15.21 12.77 8.30
N VAL A 38 15.71 13.53 7.33
CA VAL A 38 15.16 13.62 5.98
C VAL A 38 16.15 13.01 4.99
N ILE A 39 15.70 12.02 4.24
CA ILE A 39 16.42 11.38 3.13
C ILE A 39 15.72 11.76 1.83
N SER A 40 16.45 12.36 0.89
CA SER A 40 15.87 12.83 -0.36
C SER A 40 16.84 12.67 -1.53
N GLY A 41 16.31 12.33 -2.71
CA GLY A 41 17.07 12.30 -3.96
C GLY A 41 18.12 11.19 -4.04
N LEU A 42 17.86 10.01 -3.45
CA LEU A 42 18.79 8.88 -3.49
C LEU A 42 18.30 7.76 -4.43
N ASP A 43 19.25 7.10 -5.11
CA ASP A 43 19.09 5.79 -5.76
C ASP A 43 19.66 4.72 -4.83
N ILE A 44 18.79 4.15 -3.99
CA ILE A 44 19.15 3.22 -2.93
C ILE A 44 19.09 1.80 -3.48
N LYS A 45 20.24 1.13 -3.56
CA LYS A 45 20.36 -0.30 -3.89
C LYS A 45 20.56 -1.08 -2.60
N GLY A 46 19.45 -1.40 -1.95
CA GLY A 46 19.39 -2.02 -0.64
C GLY A 46 18.14 -1.61 0.13
N ASN A 47 17.99 -2.12 1.35
CA ASN A 47 16.83 -1.83 2.17
C ASN A 47 16.94 -0.52 2.96
N VAL A 48 15.79 0.00 3.36
CA VAL A 48 15.70 1.14 4.27
C VAL A 48 15.04 0.69 5.57
N TYR A 49 15.81 0.71 6.68
CA TYR A 49 15.30 0.39 8.02
C TYR A 49 15.17 1.65 8.87
N ILE A 50 13.94 2.00 9.25
CA ILE A 50 13.62 3.20 10.03
C ILE A 50 13.42 2.82 11.50
N ASN A 51 14.36 3.26 12.37
CA ASN A 51 14.37 2.99 13.80
C ASN A 51 14.40 4.31 14.62
N ALA A 52 13.79 5.37 14.10
CA ALA A 52 13.66 6.65 14.77
C ALA A 52 12.36 7.35 14.40
N PRO A 53 11.76 8.16 15.26
CA PRO A 53 10.51 8.86 14.94
C PRO A 53 10.74 10.07 14.02
N ASN A 54 9.67 10.50 13.36
CA ASN A 54 9.61 11.70 12.51
C ASN A 54 10.63 11.69 11.35
N VAL A 55 10.87 10.53 10.76
CA VAL A 55 11.74 10.38 9.58
C VAL A 55 10.92 10.62 8.32
N THR A 56 11.52 11.33 7.38
CA THR A 56 10.96 11.51 6.03
C THR A 56 11.88 10.89 5.00
N ILE A 57 11.32 10.03 4.12
CA ILE A 57 11.97 9.54 2.90
C ILE A 57 11.19 10.10 1.73
N GLU A 58 11.87 10.82 0.84
CA GLU A 58 11.19 11.47 -0.27
C GLU A 58 12.01 11.47 -1.56
N ASN A 59 11.32 11.42 -2.69
CA ASN A 59 11.96 11.55 -4.01
C ASN A 59 13.13 10.57 -4.21
N CYS A 60 13.01 9.35 -3.65
CA CYS A 60 14.03 8.31 -3.72
C CYS A 60 13.57 7.15 -4.59
N ARG A 61 14.51 6.52 -5.28
CA ARG A 61 14.31 5.19 -5.85
C ARG A 61 14.95 4.16 -4.93
N ILE A 62 14.17 3.16 -4.51
CA ILE A 62 14.60 2.12 -3.57
C ILE A 62 14.40 0.77 -4.24
N THR A 63 15.46 0.01 -4.40
CA THR A 63 15.42 -1.32 -5.02
C THR A 63 16.09 -2.31 -4.10
N ASP A 64 15.34 -3.29 -3.60
CA ASP A 64 15.87 -4.33 -2.73
C ASP A 64 15.12 -5.66 -2.90
N ALA A 65 15.86 -6.77 -2.82
CA ALA A 65 15.32 -8.12 -2.81
C ALA A 65 15.31 -8.67 -1.38
N ASN A 66 14.59 -8.02 -0.49
CA ASN A 66 14.45 -8.43 0.91
C ASN A 66 12.97 -8.62 1.26
N TRP A 67 12.69 -9.08 2.50
CA TRP A 67 11.33 -9.22 3.01
C TRP A 67 10.55 -7.89 3.01
N ALA A 68 11.17 -6.78 3.35
CA ALA A 68 10.58 -5.45 3.19
C ALA A 68 11.59 -4.50 2.56
N VAL A 69 11.21 -3.82 1.48
CA VAL A 69 12.06 -2.84 0.81
C VAL A 69 12.25 -1.62 1.72
N VAL A 70 11.18 -1.17 2.37
CA VAL A 70 11.21 -0.16 3.44
C VAL A 70 10.56 -0.72 4.68
N GLN A 71 11.32 -0.84 5.76
CA GLN A 71 10.84 -1.35 7.04
C GLN A 71 10.83 -0.25 8.10
N ILE A 72 9.67 -0.02 8.71
CA ILE A 72 9.51 0.87 9.84
C ILE A 72 9.39 0.01 11.10
N LYS A 73 10.29 0.19 12.06
CA LYS A 73 10.25 -0.55 13.31
C LYS A 73 8.93 -0.33 14.05
N SER A 74 8.37 -1.39 14.61
CA SER A 74 7.14 -1.33 15.40
C SER A 74 7.22 -0.26 16.49
N GLY A 75 6.15 0.55 16.62
CA GLY A 75 6.06 1.66 17.58
C GLY A 75 6.76 2.95 17.15
N VAL A 76 7.49 2.96 16.05
CA VAL A 76 8.05 4.20 15.49
C VAL A 76 6.92 5.01 14.85
N ALA A 77 6.78 6.28 15.24
CA ALA A 77 5.72 7.16 14.78
C ALA A 77 6.24 8.35 13.97
N GLY A 78 5.36 8.98 13.18
CA GLY A 78 5.66 10.20 12.43
C GLY A 78 6.51 9.96 11.18
N THR A 79 6.63 8.72 10.71
CA THR A 79 7.31 8.42 9.45
C THR A 79 6.48 8.90 8.26
N VAL A 80 7.14 9.55 7.32
CA VAL A 80 6.59 9.94 6.01
C VAL A 80 7.42 9.29 4.91
N ILE A 81 6.77 8.60 3.97
CA ILE A 81 7.39 8.09 2.74
C ILE A 81 6.59 8.66 1.58
N GLN A 82 7.23 9.51 0.79
CA GLN A 82 6.52 10.21 -0.28
C GLN A 82 7.29 10.31 -1.60
N ASN A 83 6.56 10.22 -2.70
CA ASN A 83 7.14 10.37 -4.05
C ASN A 83 8.34 9.46 -4.28
N CYS A 84 8.28 8.22 -3.79
CA CYS A 84 9.34 7.24 -3.95
C CYS A 84 8.94 6.14 -4.93
N GLU A 85 9.91 5.70 -5.74
CA GLU A 85 9.81 4.48 -6.52
C GLU A 85 10.35 3.32 -5.67
N ILE A 86 9.50 2.31 -5.39
CA ILE A 86 9.80 1.20 -4.48
C ILE A 86 9.64 -0.12 -5.22
N ASN A 87 10.76 -0.82 -5.46
CA ASN A 87 10.86 -2.02 -6.27
C ASN A 87 11.43 -3.20 -5.46
N GLY A 88 10.65 -4.24 -5.25
CA GLY A 88 11.05 -5.46 -4.51
C GLY A 88 11.69 -6.53 -5.38
N VAL A 89 12.01 -6.23 -6.66
CA VAL A 89 12.65 -7.17 -7.61
C VAL A 89 11.78 -8.38 -8.01
N GLY A 90 10.79 -8.75 -7.19
CA GLY A 90 9.85 -9.84 -7.50
C GLY A 90 10.39 -11.26 -7.28
N THR A 91 11.38 -11.41 -6.43
CA THR A 91 12.08 -12.71 -6.21
C THR A 91 11.96 -13.26 -4.78
N VAL A 92 11.33 -12.54 -3.86
CA VAL A 92 11.22 -12.95 -2.46
C VAL A 92 9.76 -13.24 -2.10
N GLU A 93 9.51 -14.45 -1.62
CA GLU A 93 8.21 -14.86 -1.06
C GLU A 93 7.93 -14.11 0.24
N GLY A 94 6.68 -13.68 0.44
CA GLY A 94 6.26 -12.90 1.60
C GLY A 94 6.78 -11.46 1.62
N SER A 95 7.34 -10.96 0.51
CA SER A 95 7.92 -9.61 0.47
C SER A 95 6.86 -8.50 0.48
N CYS A 96 7.25 -7.34 1.02
CA CYS A 96 6.42 -6.13 0.93
C CYS A 96 7.22 -4.87 0.55
N GLY A 97 6.54 -3.93 -0.07
CA GLY A 97 7.14 -2.64 -0.43
C GLY A 97 7.42 -1.81 0.82
N ILE A 98 6.38 -1.58 1.62
CA ILE A 98 6.47 -0.86 2.90
C ILE A 98 5.87 -1.72 4.01
N SER A 99 6.63 -1.93 5.10
CA SER A 99 6.13 -2.53 6.33
C SER A 99 6.17 -1.51 7.47
N GLY A 100 5.00 -1.23 8.10
CA GLY A 100 4.97 -0.34 9.26
C GLY A 100 3.75 0.56 9.36
N GLN A 101 3.93 1.72 9.99
CA GLN A 101 2.91 2.73 10.22
C GLN A 101 3.41 4.12 9.84
N GLY A 102 2.53 5.03 9.43
CA GLY A 102 2.94 6.38 9.04
C GLY A 102 2.08 6.99 7.93
N THR A 103 2.69 7.88 7.18
CA THR A 103 2.07 8.57 6.04
C THR A 103 2.79 8.20 4.76
N PHE A 104 2.09 7.59 3.81
CA PHE A 104 2.62 7.07 2.55
C PHE A 104 1.90 7.75 1.39
N ILE A 105 2.60 8.65 0.66
CA ILE A 105 1.96 9.53 -0.32
C ILE A 105 2.66 9.48 -1.68
N GLY A 106 1.90 9.29 -2.75
CA GLY A 106 2.40 9.45 -4.12
C GLY A 106 3.54 8.49 -4.50
N ASN A 107 3.63 7.32 -3.84
CA ASN A 107 4.65 6.35 -4.14
C ASN A 107 4.24 5.43 -5.29
N ASN A 108 5.22 4.94 -6.04
CA ASN A 108 5.09 3.91 -7.06
C ASN A 108 5.69 2.60 -6.53
N ILE A 109 4.85 1.57 -6.27
CA ILE A 109 5.24 0.35 -5.55
C ILE A 109 4.94 -0.88 -6.40
N TYR A 110 5.96 -1.71 -6.65
CA TYR A 110 5.81 -2.88 -7.52
C TYR A 110 6.87 -3.97 -7.28
N ASN A 111 6.70 -5.14 -7.93
CA ASN A 111 7.59 -6.31 -7.80
C ASN A 111 7.76 -6.79 -6.33
N VAL A 112 6.71 -6.79 -5.57
CA VAL A 112 6.61 -7.34 -4.20
C VAL A 112 5.40 -8.25 -4.12
N GLU A 113 5.31 -9.10 -3.09
CA GLU A 113 4.09 -9.86 -2.83
C GLU A 113 2.99 -8.93 -2.34
N ASN A 114 3.27 -8.15 -1.30
CA ASN A 114 2.33 -7.19 -0.76
C ASN A 114 2.83 -5.75 -0.97
N GLY A 115 1.96 -4.85 -1.41
CA GLY A 115 2.36 -3.46 -1.62
C GLY A 115 2.73 -2.79 -0.30
N ILE A 116 1.80 -2.77 0.65
CA ILE A 116 1.95 -2.16 1.98
C ILE A 116 1.38 -3.08 3.04
N ASN A 117 2.20 -3.45 4.05
CA ASN A 117 1.77 -4.18 5.24
C ASN A 117 1.73 -3.24 6.44
N LEU A 118 0.52 -3.01 6.99
CA LEU A 118 0.34 -2.09 8.10
C LEU A 118 0.55 -2.76 9.45
N THR A 119 1.30 -2.09 10.33
CA THR A 119 1.51 -2.50 11.73
C THR A 119 0.96 -1.48 12.74
N GLY A 120 0.25 -0.45 12.28
CA GLY A 120 -0.36 0.57 13.10
C GLY A 120 -1.10 1.62 12.27
N SER A 121 -1.40 2.77 12.88
CA SER A 121 -2.16 3.86 12.23
C SER A 121 -1.45 4.40 11.01
N ALA A 122 -2.19 4.66 9.93
CA ALA A 122 -1.60 5.13 8.68
C ALA A 122 -2.53 6.03 7.87
N THR A 123 -1.90 6.90 7.07
CA THR A 123 -2.51 7.58 5.93
C THR A 123 -1.82 7.11 4.66
N ILE A 124 -2.59 6.57 3.72
CA ILE A 124 -2.11 6.04 2.43
C ILE A 124 -2.86 6.79 1.34
N GLU A 125 -2.18 7.69 0.62
CA GLU A 125 -2.84 8.63 -0.28
C GLU A 125 -2.09 8.73 -1.62
N GLY A 126 -2.83 8.64 -2.73
CA GLY A 126 -2.29 8.93 -4.05
C GLY A 126 -1.18 7.99 -4.52
N ASN A 127 -1.07 6.76 -3.97
CA ASN A 127 -0.05 5.81 -4.39
C ASN A 127 -0.52 4.98 -5.59
N PHE A 128 0.44 4.52 -6.38
CA PHE A 128 0.25 3.51 -7.41
C PHE A 128 0.90 2.19 -6.98
N ILE A 129 0.08 1.17 -6.72
CA ILE A 129 0.51 -0.17 -6.30
C ILE A 129 0.10 -1.14 -7.39
N HIS A 130 1.08 -1.75 -8.06
CA HIS A 130 0.84 -2.53 -9.28
C HIS A 130 1.92 -3.58 -9.53
N ASP A 131 1.73 -4.42 -10.54
CA ASP A 131 2.70 -5.44 -10.97
C ASP A 131 3.26 -6.23 -9.77
N LEU A 132 2.37 -6.62 -8.83
CA LEU A 132 2.74 -7.42 -7.68
C LEU A 132 3.30 -8.75 -8.16
N LYS A 133 4.50 -9.09 -7.68
CA LYS A 133 5.25 -10.27 -8.09
C LYS A 133 6.18 -10.73 -6.99
N ALA A 134 6.20 -12.04 -6.76
CA ALA A 134 7.11 -12.70 -5.81
C ALA A 134 7.41 -14.13 -6.27
N ALA A 135 8.41 -14.77 -5.66
CA ALA A 135 8.65 -16.19 -5.82
C ALA A 135 7.69 -17.04 -4.98
N GLY A 136 7.75 -18.36 -5.12
CA GLY A 136 7.02 -19.30 -4.28
C GLY A 136 5.52 -19.40 -4.62
N SER A 137 4.69 -19.32 -3.59
CA SER A 137 3.21 -19.38 -3.67
C SER A 137 2.59 -18.13 -3.05
N PRO A 138 2.79 -16.97 -3.67
CA PRO A 138 2.43 -15.68 -3.09
C PRO A 138 0.92 -15.49 -2.97
N HIS A 139 0.50 -14.71 -1.97
CA HIS A 139 -0.90 -14.38 -1.72
C HIS A 139 -1.34 -13.06 -2.37
N TYR A 140 -0.45 -12.20 -2.76
CA TYR A 140 -0.67 -10.88 -3.40
C TYR A 140 -1.82 -10.05 -2.83
N ASP A 141 -1.47 -9.20 -1.88
CA ASP A 141 -2.36 -8.15 -1.40
C ASP A 141 -1.77 -6.76 -1.69
N GLY A 142 -2.57 -5.87 -2.26
CA GLY A 142 -2.10 -4.52 -2.53
C GLY A 142 -1.80 -3.77 -1.23
N ILE A 143 -2.79 -3.72 -0.32
CA ILE A 143 -2.65 -3.18 1.04
C ILE A 143 -3.21 -4.20 2.01
N GLN A 144 -2.40 -4.59 3.01
CA GLN A 144 -2.72 -5.64 3.96
C GLN A 144 -2.80 -5.10 5.40
N ILE A 145 -3.87 -5.45 6.10
CA ILE A 145 -4.15 -5.11 7.50
C ILE A 145 -4.58 -6.37 8.24
N ASP A 146 -3.65 -7.05 8.92
CA ASP A 146 -3.88 -8.37 9.52
C ASP A 146 -4.23 -8.34 11.02
N GLY A 147 -4.75 -7.23 11.50
CA GLY A 147 -5.18 -7.09 12.91
C GLY A 147 -4.25 -6.24 13.77
N GLY A 148 -4.75 -5.89 14.96
CA GLY A 148 -4.05 -5.01 15.89
C GLY A 148 -3.91 -3.56 15.42
N VAL A 149 -4.64 -3.15 14.37
CA VAL A 149 -4.49 -1.86 13.69
C VAL A 149 -5.76 -1.03 13.82
N SER A 150 -5.60 0.28 14.00
CA SER A 150 -6.70 1.24 14.02
C SER A 150 -6.31 2.58 13.42
N ASN A 151 -7.33 3.38 13.07
CA ASN A 151 -7.15 4.74 12.54
C ASN A 151 -6.32 4.76 11.25
N VAL A 152 -6.84 4.11 10.22
CA VAL A 152 -6.23 4.08 8.88
C VAL A 152 -7.14 4.81 7.89
N THR A 153 -6.54 5.65 7.06
CA THR A 153 -7.17 6.24 5.89
C THR A 153 -6.43 5.80 4.63
N ILE A 154 -7.17 5.25 3.67
CA ILE A 154 -6.68 4.82 2.36
C ILE A 154 -7.50 5.60 1.33
N SER A 155 -6.91 6.60 0.67
CA SER A 155 -7.64 7.48 -0.23
C SER A 155 -6.88 7.77 -1.53
N ASP A 156 -7.63 7.91 -2.60
CA ASP A 156 -7.12 8.37 -3.90
C ASP A 156 -5.95 7.52 -4.46
N ASN A 157 -5.85 6.24 -4.08
CA ASN A 157 -4.84 5.33 -4.59
C ASN A 157 -5.34 4.58 -5.83
N THR A 158 -4.41 4.13 -6.65
CA THR A 158 -4.64 3.06 -7.62
C THR A 158 -3.94 1.79 -7.12
N VAL A 159 -4.72 0.72 -6.91
CA VAL A 159 -4.20 -0.56 -6.41
C VAL A 159 -4.67 -1.68 -7.32
N ILE A 160 -3.72 -2.35 -7.97
CA ILE A 160 -3.98 -3.41 -8.94
C ILE A 160 -3.31 -4.71 -8.47
N ALA A 161 -4.09 -5.62 -7.93
CA ALA A 161 -3.63 -6.97 -7.62
C ALA A 161 -3.70 -7.86 -8.88
N PRO A 162 -2.77 -8.82 -9.06
CA PRO A 162 -2.82 -9.72 -10.21
C PRO A 162 -4.03 -10.64 -10.16
N SER A 163 -4.46 -11.13 -11.33
CA SER A 163 -5.45 -12.19 -11.42
C SER A 163 -4.92 -13.45 -10.72
N GLY A 164 -5.65 -13.97 -9.75
CA GLY A 164 -5.22 -15.09 -8.91
C GLY A 164 -4.50 -14.68 -7.63
N GLY A 165 -4.27 -13.39 -7.40
CA GLY A 165 -3.91 -12.85 -6.09
C GLY A 165 -5.09 -12.88 -5.11
N VAL A 166 -4.89 -12.44 -3.87
CA VAL A 166 -5.97 -12.42 -2.88
C VAL A 166 -6.80 -11.16 -3.01
N SER A 167 -6.19 -9.96 -2.93
CA SER A 167 -6.97 -8.72 -2.98
C SER A 167 -6.18 -7.46 -3.35
N ALA A 168 -6.90 -6.41 -3.75
CA ALA A 168 -6.35 -5.06 -3.73
C ALA A 168 -6.24 -4.54 -2.28
N ILE A 169 -7.24 -4.84 -1.44
CA ILE A 169 -7.22 -4.48 -0.01
C ILE A 169 -7.70 -5.66 0.82
N MET A 170 -6.85 -6.13 1.74
CA MET A 170 -7.12 -7.14 2.75
C MET A 170 -7.24 -6.48 4.14
N ILE A 171 -8.35 -6.77 4.83
CA ILE A 171 -8.56 -6.38 6.22
C ILE A 171 -9.03 -7.63 6.97
N ASP A 172 -8.19 -8.19 7.83
CA ASP A 172 -8.54 -9.35 8.62
C ASP A 172 -8.10 -9.24 10.09
N ASN A 173 -8.67 -10.05 10.95
CA ASN A 173 -8.40 -10.00 12.38
C ASN A 173 -7.37 -11.02 12.87
N TYR A 174 -6.47 -11.50 12.00
CA TYR A 174 -5.54 -12.58 12.32
C TYR A 174 -4.69 -12.29 13.58
N PHE A 175 -4.16 -11.08 13.71
CA PHE A 175 -3.33 -10.67 14.85
C PHE A 175 -4.05 -9.79 15.89
N GLY A 176 -5.37 -9.57 15.77
CA GLY A 176 -6.10 -8.80 16.75
C GLY A 176 -7.25 -7.96 16.22
N ALA A 177 -7.82 -7.13 17.09
CA ALA A 177 -8.94 -6.28 16.74
C ALA A 177 -8.54 -5.17 15.75
N ILE A 178 -9.49 -4.82 14.89
CA ILE A 178 -9.35 -3.70 13.93
C ILE A 178 -10.46 -2.68 14.17
N SER A 179 -10.13 -1.39 14.08
CA SER A 179 -11.15 -0.35 14.18
C SER A 179 -10.81 0.92 13.40
N ASN A 180 -11.86 1.61 12.92
CA ASN A 180 -11.75 2.91 12.27
C ASN A 180 -10.83 2.88 11.02
N ILE A 181 -11.25 2.11 10.01
CA ILE A 181 -10.57 2.02 8.72
C ILE A 181 -11.44 2.67 7.65
N LYS A 182 -10.92 3.68 6.99
CA LYS A 182 -11.60 4.38 5.91
C LYS A 182 -10.90 4.10 4.57
N VAL A 183 -11.65 3.58 3.61
CA VAL A 183 -11.22 3.33 2.23
C VAL A 183 -12.11 4.18 1.32
N ASP A 184 -11.59 5.28 0.78
CA ASP A 184 -12.40 6.31 0.12
C ASP A 184 -11.77 6.79 -1.19
N GLY A 185 -12.52 6.81 -2.29
CA GLY A 185 -12.09 7.43 -3.53
C GLY A 185 -10.90 6.72 -4.21
N ASN A 186 -10.73 5.41 -4.07
CA ASN A 186 -9.63 4.68 -4.71
C ASN A 186 -10.06 4.00 -6.01
N LEU A 187 -9.11 3.73 -6.89
CA LEU A 187 -9.25 2.81 -8.02
C LEU A 187 -8.66 1.45 -7.63
N LEU A 188 -9.51 0.43 -7.47
CA LEU A 188 -9.15 -0.89 -6.95
C LEU A 188 -9.46 -1.98 -7.96
N ALA A 189 -8.53 -2.90 -8.19
CA ALA A 189 -8.76 -3.99 -9.15
C ALA A 189 -8.04 -5.28 -8.77
N GLY A 190 -8.58 -6.40 -9.25
CA GLY A 190 -7.92 -7.71 -9.24
C GLY A 190 -8.16 -8.53 -7.99
N GLY A 191 -7.27 -9.50 -7.76
CA GLY A 191 -7.40 -10.49 -6.70
C GLY A 191 -8.46 -11.55 -6.95
N GLY A 192 -8.75 -12.35 -5.93
CA GLY A 192 -9.91 -13.22 -5.86
C GLY A 192 -11.18 -12.39 -5.66
N PHE A 193 -11.29 -11.70 -4.55
CA PHE A 193 -12.18 -10.54 -4.41
C PHE A 193 -11.34 -9.26 -4.35
N THR A 194 -11.87 -8.16 -4.87
CA THR A 194 -11.12 -6.90 -4.91
C THR A 194 -10.85 -6.36 -3.51
N VAL A 195 -11.83 -6.48 -2.59
CA VAL A 195 -11.68 -6.07 -1.21
C VAL A 195 -12.23 -7.10 -0.24
N TYR A 196 -11.54 -7.29 0.89
CA TYR A 196 -11.94 -8.17 1.99
C TYR A 196 -12.12 -7.41 3.29
N THR A 197 -13.12 -7.85 4.10
CA THR A 197 -13.11 -7.69 5.54
C THR A 197 -13.46 -9.05 6.17
N ASP A 198 -12.50 -9.70 6.82
CA ASP A 198 -12.64 -11.08 7.27
C ASP A 198 -12.36 -11.23 8.78
N ALA A 199 -13.42 -11.44 9.55
CA ALA A 199 -13.35 -11.62 11.00
C ALA A 199 -13.47 -13.10 11.42
N GLN A 200 -12.97 -14.03 10.59
CA GLN A 200 -13.09 -15.47 10.92
C GLN A 200 -11.92 -16.03 11.74
N PHE A 201 -10.77 -15.35 11.79
CA PHE A 201 -9.53 -15.93 12.32
C PHE A 201 -9.49 -16.02 13.86
N ASN A 202 -10.18 -15.12 14.54
CA ASN A 202 -10.30 -15.16 16.00
C ASN A 202 -11.56 -14.40 16.49
N SER A 203 -11.71 -14.22 17.81
CA SER A 203 -12.85 -13.52 18.41
C SER A 203 -12.71 -11.98 18.46
N ASN A 204 -11.58 -11.44 18.03
CA ASN A 204 -11.39 -9.99 18.05
C ASN A 204 -12.23 -9.32 16.96
N PRO A 205 -12.94 -8.22 17.27
CA PRO A 205 -13.83 -7.60 16.31
C PRO A 205 -13.10 -6.77 15.23
N ILE A 206 -13.73 -6.69 14.06
CA ILE A 206 -13.44 -5.66 13.06
C ILE A 206 -14.62 -4.67 13.08
N THR A 207 -14.36 -3.40 13.43
CA THR A 207 -15.39 -2.37 13.59
C THR A 207 -15.04 -1.07 12.90
N GLY A 208 -16.07 -0.29 12.53
CA GLY A 208 -15.85 1.05 11.96
C GLY A 208 -15.09 1.04 10.64
N VAL A 209 -15.26 -0.01 9.82
CA VAL A 209 -14.71 -0.08 8.46
C VAL A 209 -15.70 0.55 7.49
N SER A 210 -15.19 1.35 6.57
CA SER A 210 -15.99 1.95 5.50
C SER A 210 -15.28 1.88 4.15
N PHE A 211 -16.04 1.52 3.12
CA PHE A 211 -15.65 1.62 1.71
C PHE A 211 -16.59 2.62 1.05
N THR A 212 -16.07 3.78 0.64
CA THR A 212 -16.88 4.86 0.07
C THR A 212 -16.27 5.39 -1.22
N ASN A 213 -17.12 5.67 -2.22
CA ASN A 213 -16.75 6.35 -3.46
C ASN A 213 -15.60 5.69 -4.25
N ASN A 214 -15.31 4.41 -4.03
CA ASN A 214 -14.24 3.73 -4.75
C ASN A 214 -14.74 3.28 -6.13
N HIS A 215 -13.82 3.32 -7.10
CA HIS A 215 -14.00 2.74 -8.42
C HIS A 215 -13.35 1.36 -8.44
N MET A 216 -14.13 0.31 -8.68
CA MET A 216 -13.65 -1.04 -8.51
C MET A 216 -13.84 -1.85 -9.80
N LYS A 217 -12.86 -2.71 -10.09
CA LYS A 217 -12.97 -3.78 -11.07
C LYS A 217 -13.03 -5.11 -10.34
N SER A 218 -14.04 -5.92 -10.65
CA SER A 218 -14.22 -7.24 -10.05
C SER A 218 -12.98 -8.11 -10.17
N GLY A 219 -12.58 -8.71 -9.05
CA GLY A 219 -11.64 -9.81 -9.03
C GLY A 219 -12.25 -11.11 -9.58
N GLY A 220 -11.54 -12.23 -9.46
CA GLY A 220 -11.94 -13.52 -10.00
C GLY A 220 -13.26 -14.07 -9.44
N TYR A 221 -13.58 -13.75 -8.19
CA TYR A 221 -14.81 -14.20 -7.50
C TYR A 221 -15.81 -13.08 -7.26
N GLY A 222 -15.41 -11.81 -7.41
CA GLY A 222 -16.27 -10.66 -7.20
C GLY A 222 -15.54 -9.42 -6.69
N ILE A 223 -16.32 -8.43 -6.26
CA ILE A 223 -15.76 -7.18 -5.73
C ILE A 223 -15.49 -7.29 -4.23
N THR A 224 -16.44 -7.80 -3.45
CA THR A 224 -16.39 -7.77 -1.99
C THR A 224 -16.51 -9.15 -1.37
N ASN A 225 -15.71 -9.41 -0.33
CA ASN A 225 -15.92 -10.51 0.61
C ASN A 225 -15.98 -9.94 2.04
N PHE A 226 -17.16 -9.86 2.62
CA PHE A 226 -17.41 -9.38 3.98
C PHE A 226 -17.80 -10.54 4.88
N ASN A 227 -16.80 -11.24 5.43
CA ASN A 227 -17.01 -12.44 6.24
C ASN A 227 -17.11 -12.07 7.73
N LYS A 228 -18.27 -12.33 8.33
CA LYS A 228 -18.60 -11.99 9.73
C LYS A 228 -18.41 -10.50 10.07
N THR A 229 -18.51 -9.64 9.08
CA THR A 229 -18.38 -8.19 9.21
C THR A 229 -19.50 -7.48 8.47
N SER A 230 -19.73 -6.20 8.79
CA SER A 230 -20.73 -5.37 8.12
C SER A 230 -20.16 -3.95 7.96
N PRO A 231 -19.21 -3.75 7.06
CA PRO A 231 -18.65 -2.42 6.80
C PRO A 231 -19.70 -1.50 6.17
N THR A 232 -19.54 -0.18 6.35
CA THR A 232 -20.27 0.79 5.55
C THR A 232 -19.81 0.67 4.09
N TYR A 233 -20.73 0.54 3.15
CA TYR A 233 -20.43 0.38 1.73
C TYR A 233 -21.34 1.29 0.91
N THR A 234 -20.84 2.47 0.50
CA THR A 234 -21.67 3.51 -0.13
C THR A 234 -20.93 4.25 -1.24
N GLY A 235 -21.61 4.55 -2.34
CA GLY A 235 -21.07 5.35 -3.44
C GLY A 235 -20.00 4.64 -4.27
N ASN A 236 -19.72 3.35 -4.00
CA ASN A 236 -18.76 2.60 -4.79
C ASN A 236 -19.38 2.21 -6.15
N VAL A 237 -18.56 2.21 -7.20
CA VAL A 237 -18.98 1.89 -8.57
C VAL A 237 -18.10 0.80 -9.18
N ASN A 238 -18.68 -0.02 -10.04
CA ASN A 238 -18.00 -1.10 -10.76
C ASN A 238 -17.67 -0.65 -12.18
N ASP A 239 -16.72 0.25 -12.34
CA ASP A 239 -16.28 0.81 -13.61
C ASP A 239 -14.75 0.81 -13.79
N GLY A 240 -14.02 0.24 -12.84
CA GLY A 240 -12.56 0.16 -12.86
C GLY A 240 -12.00 -0.50 -14.13
N ALA A 241 -12.78 -1.36 -14.80
CA ALA A 241 -12.38 -1.96 -16.07
C ALA A 241 -12.20 -0.92 -17.18
N THR A 242 -13.06 0.09 -17.23
CA THR A 242 -12.99 1.16 -18.23
C THR A 242 -11.82 2.10 -17.92
N LEU A 243 -11.64 2.45 -16.66
CA LEU A 243 -10.58 3.35 -16.20
C LEU A 243 -9.19 2.74 -16.39
N LEU A 244 -9.01 1.46 -16.10
CA LEU A 244 -7.73 0.76 -16.29
C LEU A 244 -7.37 0.50 -17.76
N ALA A 245 -8.35 0.50 -18.66
CA ALA A 245 -8.09 0.34 -20.10
C ALA A 245 -7.59 1.63 -20.77
N THR A 246 -7.69 2.76 -20.10
CA THR A 246 -7.29 4.08 -20.60
C THR A 246 -6.00 4.63 -19.97
N ALA A 247 -5.43 3.90 -19.02
CA ALA A 247 -4.17 4.18 -18.32
C ALA A 247 -2.99 3.36 -18.96
#